data_3d71e89dabc303a9992d215eacd68a9d
#
_entry.id   3d71e89dabc303a9992d215eacd68a9d
#
_cell.length_a   1.000
_cell.length_b   1.000
_cell.length_c   1.000
_cell.angle_alpha   90.00
_cell.angle_beta   90.00
_cell.angle_gamma   90.00
#
_symmetry.space_group_name_H-M   'P 1'
#
loop_
_entity.id
_entity.type
_entity.pdbx_description
1 polymer ?
#
loop_
_entity_poly.entity_id
_entity_poly.type
_entity_poly.pdbx_seq_one_letter_code
_entity_poly.pdbx_strand_id
1 'polypeptide(L)'
;MKLETKTSKLYYGFPVILIGYKDKKWKYNVTTCSSSYSLGDMITVGLTTDSNAVDNIKEYGEFTVNVPCQQILSKVEIAGFHSGQNKIGMADMTYDPAEYIDAPIMDECILSLECKVENISEYGKYTNFVASIERRVVCEDLLDKDGNMKYTQFNPIYFMGDDNKRVYRYFNEESKNHGENMGCSSEEDEYNPLCG
;
A
#
# COMPACT_ATOMS: atom_id res chain seq x y z
N MET A 1 -2.48 -9.72 32.23
CA MET A 1 -1.34 -8.86 32.62
C MET A 1 -0.63 -8.40 31.35
N LYS A 2 -0.26 -7.12 31.24
CA LYS A 2 0.56 -6.58 30.13
C LYS A 2 1.95 -6.30 30.67
N LEU A 3 2.98 -6.59 29.87
CA LEU A 3 4.38 -6.33 30.21
C LEU A 3 4.99 -5.37 29.20
N GLU A 4 5.93 -4.56 29.65
CA GLU A 4 6.71 -3.68 28.78
C GLU A 4 7.63 -4.54 27.89
N THR A 5 7.73 -4.19 26.59
CA THR A 5 8.72 -4.75 25.69
C THR A 5 9.75 -3.68 25.30
N LYS A 6 11.01 -4.10 25.20
CA LYS A 6 12.14 -3.21 24.87
C LYS A 6 12.48 -3.26 23.38
N THR A 7 11.48 -3.25 22.51
CA THR A 7 11.73 -3.18 21.07
C THR A 7 11.65 -1.73 20.58
N SER A 8 12.54 -1.34 19.67
CA SER A 8 12.51 -0.03 19.02
C SER A 8 11.56 -0.01 17.81
N LYS A 9 11.12 -1.18 17.34
CA LYS A 9 10.21 -1.36 16.21
C LYS A 9 9.18 -2.41 16.54
N LEU A 10 7.92 -2.08 16.33
CA LEU A 10 6.81 -3.01 16.49
C LEU A 10 5.85 -2.87 15.31
N TYR A 11 5.75 -3.92 14.51
CA TYR A 11 4.85 -4.03 13.38
C TYR A 11 3.72 -4.99 13.77
N TYR A 12 2.48 -4.51 13.79
CA TYR A 12 1.32 -5.24 14.31
C TYR A 12 0.27 -5.55 13.22
N GLY A 13 0.73 -5.69 11.98
CA GLY A 13 -0.16 -6.00 10.84
C GLY A 13 -0.30 -4.82 9.89
N PHE A 14 0.82 -4.26 9.43
CA PHE A 14 0.81 -3.20 8.41
C PHE A 14 0.68 -3.81 7.02
N PRO A 15 -0.13 -3.24 6.11
CA PRO A 15 -0.19 -3.71 4.74
C PRO A 15 1.15 -3.52 4.05
N VAL A 16 1.55 -4.49 3.24
CA VAL A 16 2.70 -4.35 2.34
C VAL A 16 2.21 -3.78 1.02
N ILE A 17 2.83 -2.71 0.58
CA ILE A 17 2.52 -2.03 -0.68
C ILE A 17 3.79 -1.78 -1.49
N LEU A 18 3.64 -1.68 -2.79
CA LEU A 18 4.65 -1.21 -3.71
C LEU A 18 4.33 0.24 -4.10
N ILE A 19 5.27 1.15 -3.85
CA ILE A 19 5.18 2.53 -4.30
C ILE A 19 5.88 2.63 -5.64
N GLY A 20 5.10 2.86 -6.70
CA GLY A 20 5.61 3.15 -8.04
C GLY A 20 5.83 4.65 -8.21
N TYR A 21 6.92 5.05 -8.80
CA TYR A 21 7.27 6.46 -8.96
C TYR A 21 8.07 6.71 -10.24
N LYS A 22 7.98 7.94 -10.76
CA LYS A 22 8.84 8.42 -11.83
C LYS A 22 10.28 8.48 -11.34
N ASP A 23 11.21 7.97 -12.12
CA ASP A 23 12.63 7.92 -11.76
C ASP A 23 13.48 8.63 -12.82
N LYS A 24 14.39 9.52 -12.38
CA LYS A 24 15.28 10.29 -13.26
C LYS A 24 16.17 9.43 -14.15
N LYS A 25 16.54 8.22 -13.68
CA LYS A 25 17.51 7.36 -14.35
C LYS A 25 16.86 6.26 -15.18
N TRP A 26 15.76 5.68 -14.71
CA TRP A 26 15.12 4.51 -15.30
C TRP A 26 13.70 4.75 -15.82
N LYS A 27 13.31 6.02 -15.99
CA LYS A 27 11.96 6.46 -16.32
C LYS A 27 10.98 6.19 -15.16
N TYR A 28 10.82 4.94 -14.75
CA TYR A 28 10.01 4.51 -13.62
C TYR A 28 10.77 3.54 -12.74
N ASN A 29 10.42 3.52 -11.47
CA ASN A 29 10.96 2.59 -10.50
C ASN A 29 9.91 2.26 -9.42
N VAL A 30 10.25 1.35 -8.52
CA VAL A 30 9.35 0.88 -7.46
C VAL A 30 10.10 0.74 -6.14
N THR A 31 9.39 0.86 -5.02
CA THR A 31 9.93 0.51 -3.69
C THR A 31 8.86 -0.10 -2.81
N THR A 32 9.26 -1.01 -1.92
CA THR A 32 8.36 -1.62 -0.95
C THR A 32 8.19 -0.73 0.27
N CYS A 33 6.95 -0.59 0.71
CA CYS A 33 6.58 0.15 1.90
C CYS A 33 5.57 -0.65 2.72
N SER A 34 5.57 -0.46 4.05
CA SER A 34 4.54 -1.00 4.95
C SER A 34 3.98 0.05 5.90
N SER A 35 4.34 1.32 5.71
CA SER A 35 3.91 2.42 6.56
C SER A 35 2.91 3.28 5.79
N SER A 36 1.64 2.90 5.84
CA SER A 36 0.57 3.61 5.12
C SER A 36 -0.76 3.51 5.85
N TYR A 37 -1.60 4.52 5.62
CA TYR A 37 -3.02 4.51 5.95
C TYR A 37 -3.79 5.43 5.00
N SER A 38 -5.08 5.19 4.82
CA SER A 38 -5.96 6.02 4.00
C SER A 38 -7.23 6.41 4.76
N LEU A 39 -7.76 7.59 4.45
CA LEU A 39 -9.04 8.11 4.95
C LEU A 39 -9.74 8.82 3.79
N GLY A 40 -10.85 8.27 3.31
CA GLY A 40 -11.57 8.82 2.16
C GLY A 40 -10.68 8.89 0.90
N ASP A 41 -10.51 10.09 0.37
CA ASP A 41 -9.68 10.35 -0.82
C ASP A 41 -8.23 10.75 -0.50
N MET A 42 -7.80 10.53 0.75
CA MET A 42 -6.44 10.81 1.21
C MET A 42 -5.70 9.54 1.57
N ILE A 43 -4.42 9.47 1.23
CA ILE A 43 -3.49 8.45 1.71
C ILE A 43 -2.24 9.07 2.28
N THR A 44 -1.70 8.46 3.34
CA THR A 44 -0.37 8.78 3.87
C THR A 44 0.55 7.60 3.71
N VAL A 45 1.76 7.83 3.21
CA VAL A 45 2.84 6.84 3.13
C VAL A 45 4.10 7.37 3.78
N GLY A 46 4.79 6.52 4.56
CA GLY A 46 6.04 6.85 5.24
C GLY A 46 7.22 6.08 4.65
N LEU A 47 8.28 6.79 4.24
CA LEU A 47 9.50 6.21 3.66
C LEU A 47 10.74 6.71 4.42
N THR A 48 11.86 5.98 4.27
CA THR A 48 13.15 6.45 4.79
C THR A 48 13.63 7.65 3.94
N THR A 49 13.96 8.77 4.60
CA THR A 49 14.33 10.04 3.95
C THR A 49 15.47 9.87 2.94
N ASP A 50 16.54 9.15 3.33
CA ASP A 50 17.69 8.89 2.46
C ASP A 50 17.39 7.76 1.47
N SER A 51 16.37 7.91 0.62
CA SER A 51 16.02 6.91 -0.38
C SER A 51 15.76 7.55 -1.75
N ASN A 52 16.15 6.85 -2.82
CA ASN A 52 15.90 7.29 -4.19
C ASN A 52 14.41 7.53 -4.47
N ALA A 53 13.52 6.79 -3.83
CA ALA A 53 12.08 7.00 -3.96
C ALA A 53 11.66 8.36 -3.38
N VAL A 54 12.15 8.72 -2.19
CA VAL A 54 11.83 10.00 -1.55
C VAL A 54 12.30 11.17 -2.39
N ASP A 55 13.53 11.13 -2.92
CA ASP A 55 14.06 12.20 -3.76
C ASP A 55 13.22 12.41 -5.03
N ASN A 56 12.85 11.33 -5.70
CA ASN A 56 12.04 11.39 -6.91
C ASN A 56 10.59 11.81 -6.62
N ILE A 57 9.96 11.28 -5.58
CA ILE A 57 8.59 11.67 -5.21
C ILE A 57 8.53 13.14 -4.78
N LYS A 58 9.53 13.64 -4.07
CA LYS A 58 9.63 15.07 -3.74
C LYS A 58 9.74 15.95 -4.99
N GLU A 59 10.43 15.47 -6.01
CA GLU A 59 10.64 16.26 -7.24
C GLU A 59 9.42 16.25 -8.15
N TYR A 60 8.81 15.08 -8.34
CA TYR A 60 7.70 14.95 -9.30
C TYR A 60 6.31 15.13 -8.68
N GLY A 61 6.18 14.99 -7.36
CA GLY A 61 4.93 15.19 -6.64
C GLY A 61 3.89 14.09 -6.86
N GLU A 62 4.28 12.95 -7.44
CA GLU A 62 3.36 11.89 -7.86
C GLU A 62 3.91 10.50 -7.56
N PHE A 63 3.01 9.57 -7.22
CA PHE A 63 3.35 8.16 -7.05
C PHE A 63 2.11 7.28 -7.15
N THR A 64 2.30 5.99 -7.41
CA THR A 64 1.25 4.99 -7.30
C THR A 64 1.43 4.15 -6.04
N VAL A 65 0.33 3.73 -5.44
CA VAL A 65 0.29 2.67 -4.42
C VAL A 65 -0.26 1.43 -5.07
N ASN A 66 0.51 0.36 -5.09
CA ASN A 66 0.13 -0.91 -5.69
C ASN A 66 0.12 -1.99 -4.61
N VAL A 67 -0.99 -2.70 -4.47
CA VAL A 67 -1.19 -3.74 -3.45
C VAL A 67 -0.85 -5.11 -4.04
N PRO A 68 0.26 -5.73 -3.59
CA PRO A 68 0.68 -7.02 -4.10
C PRO A 68 -0.10 -8.17 -3.44
N CYS A 69 -0.18 -9.29 -4.16
CA CYS A 69 -0.63 -10.56 -3.63
C CYS A 69 0.56 -11.46 -3.24
N GLN A 70 0.28 -12.58 -2.56
CA GLN A 70 1.29 -13.53 -2.09
C GLN A 70 2.17 -14.08 -3.21
N GLN A 71 1.62 -14.27 -4.40
CA GLN A 71 2.30 -14.89 -5.55
C GLN A 71 3.55 -14.14 -5.99
N ILE A 72 3.58 -12.82 -5.77
CA ILE A 72 4.71 -11.97 -6.16
C ILE A 72 5.62 -11.56 -5.01
N LEU A 73 5.57 -12.27 -3.86
CA LEU A 73 6.34 -11.91 -2.67
C LEU A 73 7.84 -11.76 -2.93
N SER A 74 8.44 -12.62 -3.76
CA SER A 74 9.86 -12.51 -4.13
C SER A 74 10.18 -11.19 -4.85
N LYS A 75 9.29 -10.73 -5.73
CA LYS A 75 9.42 -9.44 -6.42
C LYS A 75 9.30 -8.26 -5.43
N VAL A 76 8.38 -8.38 -4.48
CA VAL A 76 8.19 -7.41 -3.38
C VAL A 76 9.47 -7.27 -2.53
N GLU A 77 10.13 -8.37 -2.22
CA GLU A 77 11.39 -8.36 -1.47
C GLU A 77 12.53 -7.72 -2.27
N ILE A 78 12.67 -8.04 -3.56
CA ILE A 78 13.65 -7.39 -4.45
C ILE A 78 13.42 -5.87 -4.45
N ALA A 79 12.18 -5.41 -4.58
CA ALA A 79 11.83 -3.99 -4.56
C ALA A 79 12.14 -3.31 -3.20
N GLY A 80 12.16 -4.07 -2.09
CA GLY A 80 12.45 -3.59 -0.74
C GLY A 80 13.93 -3.58 -0.37
N PHE A 81 14.70 -4.59 -0.79
CA PHE A 81 16.07 -4.80 -0.32
C PHE A 81 17.16 -4.13 -1.18
N HIS A 82 16.84 -3.68 -2.39
CA HIS A 82 17.82 -3.06 -3.29
C HIS A 82 17.59 -1.54 -3.41
N SER A 83 18.50 -0.75 -2.83
CA SER A 83 18.43 0.71 -2.93
C SER A 83 19.23 1.24 -4.14
N GLY A 84 18.70 2.30 -4.79
CA GLY A 84 19.43 3.01 -5.87
C GLY A 84 19.65 2.20 -7.15
N GLN A 85 18.86 1.14 -7.39
CA GLN A 85 18.95 0.26 -8.55
C GLN A 85 17.63 0.23 -9.33
N ASN A 86 17.66 -0.28 -10.57
CA ASN A 86 16.46 -0.54 -11.37
C ASN A 86 15.69 -1.74 -10.81
N LYS A 87 14.82 -1.49 -9.86
CA LYS A 87 14.12 -2.57 -9.14
C LYS A 87 13.01 -3.21 -9.96
N ILE A 88 12.39 -2.47 -10.87
CA ILE A 88 11.42 -3.02 -11.83
C ILE A 88 12.12 -4.07 -12.70
N GLY A 89 13.26 -3.69 -13.32
CA GLY A 89 14.01 -4.63 -14.16
C GLY A 89 14.61 -5.80 -13.38
N MET A 90 15.12 -5.57 -12.16
CA MET A 90 15.68 -6.65 -11.32
C MET A 90 14.65 -7.67 -10.86
N ALA A 91 13.43 -7.21 -10.58
CA ALA A 91 12.33 -8.08 -10.15
C ALA A 91 11.56 -8.69 -11.32
N ASP A 92 11.94 -8.37 -12.56
CA ASP A 92 11.19 -8.76 -13.76
C ASP A 92 9.69 -8.45 -13.62
N MET A 93 9.40 -7.19 -13.23
CA MET A 93 8.06 -6.66 -13.11
C MET A 93 7.64 -5.97 -14.39
N THR A 94 6.35 -6.05 -14.70
CA THR A 94 5.72 -5.28 -15.77
C THR A 94 4.84 -4.17 -15.20
N TYR A 95 4.56 -3.16 -16.02
CA TYR A 95 3.75 -2.02 -15.60
C TYR A 95 3.09 -1.33 -16.80
N ASP A 96 1.93 -0.76 -16.57
CA ASP A 96 1.32 0.22 -17.43
C ASP A 96 1.56 1.64 -16.88
N PRO A 97 1.67 2.67 -17.74
CA PRO A 97 1.62 4.06 -17.30
C PRO A 97 0.28 4.38 -16.64
N ALA A 98 0.30 5.11 -15.52
CA ALA A 98 -0.91 5.64 -14.91
C ALA A 98 -1.61 6.64 -15.84
N GLU A 99 -2.90 6.83 -15.67
CA GLU A 99 -3.71 7.68 -16.54
C GLU A 99 -3.74 9.15 -16.11
N TYR A 100 -3.76 9.40 -14.80
CA TYR A 100 -3.91 10.74 -14.22
C TYR A 100 -2.60 11.35 -13.72
N ILE A 101 -1.55 10.53 -13.62
CA ILE A 101 -0.24 10.92 -13.11
C ILE A 101 0.89 10.27 -13.93
N ASP A 102 2.12 10.76 -13.79
CA ASP A 102 3.28 10.19 -14.49
C ASP A 102 4.06 9.21 -13.57
N ALA A 103 3.44 8.07 -13.28
CA ALA A 103 4.00 7.00 -12.46
C ALA A 103 3.53 5.60 -12.97
N PRO A 104 4.22 4.49 -12.62
CA PRO A 104 3.84 3.16 -13.09
C PRO A 104 2.76 2.52 -12.23
N ILE A 105 1.77 1.88 -12.85
CA ILE A 105 0.86 0.91 -12.24
C ILE A 105 1.46 -0.47 -12.47
N MET A 106 1.69 -1.24 -11.38
CA MET A 106 2.29 -2.56 -11.46
C MET A 106 1.25 -3.61 -11.87
N ASP A 107 1.47 -4.29 -13.01
CA ASP A 107 0.48 -5.23 -13.61
C ASP A 107 0.17 -6.42 -12.72
N GLU A 108 1.16 -6.88 -11.94
CA GLU A 108 0.99 -8.04 -11.06
C GLU A 108 0.30 -7.71 -9.72
N CYS A 109 -0.02 -6.43 -9.48
CA CYS A 109 -0.71 -6.01 -8.26
C CYS A 109 -2.22 -6.04 -8.44
N ILE A 110 -2.93 -6.40 -7.38
CA ILE A 110 -4.37 -6.64 -7.40
C ILE A 110 -5.22 -5.38 -7.28
N LEU A 111 -4.62 -4.30 -6.74
CA LEU A 111 -5.23 -2.99 -6.61
C LEU A 111 -4.15 -1.92 -6.74
N SER A 112 -4.47 -0.81 -7.40
CA SER A 112 -3.58 0.34 -7.50
C SER A 112 -4.31 1.65 -7.29
N LEU A 113 -3.61 2.62 -6.68
CA LEU A 113 -4.07 3.99 -6.45
C LEU A 113 -3.11 4.94 -7.16
N GLU A 114 -3.64 5.90 -7.90
CA GLU A 114 -2.89 7.01 -8.47
C GLU A 114 -2.96 8.19 -7.51
N CYS A 115 -1.81 8.73 -7.10
CA CYS A 115 -1.73 9.67 -5.99
C CYS A 115 -0.92 10.90 -6.33
N LYS A 116 -1.44 12.09 -5.94
CA LYS A 116 -0.72 13.38 -6.00
C LYS A 116 -0.37 13.86 -4.61
N VAL A 117 0.88 14.26 -4.42
CA VAL A 117 1.39 14.74 -3.12
C VAL A 117 0.81 16.11 -2.81
N GLU A 118 0.13 16.21 -1.66
CA GLU A 118 -0.42 17.46 -1.13
C GLU A 118 0.45 18.07 -0.02
N ASN A 119 1.08 17.22 0.78
CA ASN A 119 1.93 17.66 1.89
C ASN A 119 3.07 16.68 2.14
N ILE A 120 4.20 17.22 2.56
CA ILE A 120 5.40 16.46 2.93
C ILE A 120 5.78 16.86 4.33
N SER A 121 5.97 15.89 5.23
CA SER A 121 6.47 16.11 6.58
C SER A 121 7.62 15.18 6.91
N GLU A 122 8.63 15.70 7.58
CA GLU A 122 9.81 14.94 7.98
C GLU A 122 9.86 14.78 9.51
N TYR A 123 10.19 13.57 9.94
CA TYR A 123 10.44 13.27 11.35
C TYR A 123 11.67 12.37 11.49
N GLY A 124 12.74 12.96 11.97
CA GLY A 124 14.03 12.27 12.08
C GLY A 124 14.51 11.78 10.71
N LYS A 125 14.61 10.47 10.55
CA LYS A 125 15.03 9.82 9.29
C LYS A 125 13.88 9.33 8.41
N TYR A 126 12.66 9.81 8.65
CA TYR A 126 11.48 9.42 7.90
C TYR A 126 10.81 10.62 7.25
N THR A 127 10.36 10.42 6.03
CA THR A 127 9.54 11.36 5.26
C THR A 127 8.17 10.77 5.08
N ASN A 128 7.12 11.52 5.43
CA ASN A 128 5.73 11.18 5.21
C ASN A 128 5.18 12.03 4.07
N PHE A 129 4.53 11.38 3.12
CA PHE A 129 3.79 12.00 2.04
C PHE A 129 2.31 11.85 2.33
N VAL A 130 1.59 12.96 2.43
CA VAL A 130 0.13 13.00 2.41
C VAL A 130 -0.27 13.32 0.99
N ALA A 131 -1.11 12.48 0.39
CA ALA A 131 -1.47 12.58 -1.02
C ALA A 131 -2.98 12.42 -1.23
N SER A 132 -3.53 13.11 -2.23
CA SER A 132 -4.86 12.86 -2.77
C SER A 132 -4.85 11.60 -3.63
N ILE A 133 -5.96 10.86 -3.63
CA ILE A 133 -6.17 9.68 -4.48
C ILE A 133 -7.00 10.11 -5.69
N GLU A 134 -6.34 10.23 -6.84
CA GLU A 134 -6.96 10.68 -8.10
C GLU A 134 -7.73 9.56 -8.80
N ARG A 135 -7.27 8.31 -8.68
CA ARG A 135 -7.89 7.14 -9.29
C ARG A 135 -7.63 5.88 -8.49
N ARG A 136 -8.58 4.96 -8.55
CA ARG A 136 -8.49 3.61 -7.98
C ARG A 136 -8.74 2.60 -9.08
N VAL A 137 -7.85 1.62 -9.23
CA VAL A 137 -7.99 0.51 -10.19
C VAL A 137 -7.81 -0.80 -9.46
N VAL A 138 -8.57 -1.80 -9.87
CA VAL A 138 -8.57 -3.13 -9.28
C VAL A 138 -8.64 -4.17 -10.40
N CYS A 139 -8.03 -5.35 -10.19
CA CYS A 139 -8.15 -6.46 -11.13
C CYS A 139 -9.61 -6.83 -11.34
N GLU A 140 -10.02 -7.03 -12.61
CA GLU A 140 -11.39 -7.38 -13.01
C GLU A 140 -11.89 -8.63 -12.29
N ASP A 141 -11.02 -9.62 -12.06
CA ASP A 141 -11.34 -10.87 -11.35
C ASP A 141 -11.81 -10.63 -9.90
N LEU A 142 -11.47 -9.50 -9.30
CA LEU A 142 -11.91 -9.12 -7.94
C LEU A 142 -13.25 -8.37 -7.93
N LEU A 143 -13.86 -8.13 -9.08
CA LEU A 143 -15.17 -7.52 -9.18
C LEU A 143 -16.22 -8.59 -9.49
N ASP A 144 -17.40 -8.43 -8.93
CA ASP A 144 -18.57 -9.18 -9.32
C ASP A 144 -19.23 -8.55 -10.58
N LYS A 145 -20.31 -9.17 -11.06
CA LYS A 145 -21.06 -8.69 -12.24
C LYS A 145 -21.68 -7.29 -12.08
N ASP A 146 -21.84 -6.84 -10.85
CA ASP A 146 -22.42 -5.55 -10.48
C ASP A 146 -21.32 -4.50 -10.18
N GLY A 147 -20.04 -4.88 -10.31
CA GLY A 147 -18.88 -4.03 -10.07
C GLY A 147 -18.45 -3.90 -8.61
N ASN A 148 -18.99 -4.72 -7.71
CA ASN A 148 -18.61 -4.71 -6.30
C ASN A 148 -17.39 -5.60 -6.04
N MET A 149 -16.58 -5.24 -5.07
CA MET A 149 -15.40 -6.02 -4.70
C MET A 149 -15.77 -7.33 -4.00
N LYS A 150 -15.15 -8.40 -4.45
CA LYS A 150 -15.21 -9.73 -3.81
C LYS A 150 -14.21 -9.78 -2.65
N TYR A 151 -14.54 -9.18 -1.52
CA TYR A 151 -13.63 -9.01 -0.37
C TYR A 151 -13.00 -10.30 0.15
N THR A 152 -13.69 -11.43 0.04
CA THR A 152 -13.17 -12.74 0.46
C THR A 152 -12.04 -13.27 -0.44
N GLN A 153 -11.91 -12.73 -1.66
CA GLN A 153 -10.85 -13.06 -2.61
C GLN A 153 -9.69 -12.05 -2.57
N PHE A 154 -9.88 -10.93 -1.87
CA PHE A 154 -8.86 -9.90 -1.69
C PHE A 154 -7.94 -10.29 -0.54
N ASN A 155 -6.75 -10.80 -0.86
CA ASN A 155 -5.79 -11.29 0.12
C ASN A 155 -4.43 -10.59 0.02
N PRO A 156 -4.30 -9.35 0.51
CA PRO A 156 -3.05 -8.60 0.54
C PRO A 156 -2.06 -9.19 1.55
N ILE A 157 -0.81 -8.79 1.42
CA ILE A 157 0.27 -9.20 2.31
C ILE A 157 0.34 -8.24 3.51
N TYR A 158 0.51 -8.79 4.72
CA TYR A 158 0.74 -8.03 5.94
C TYR A 158 2.14 -8.27 6.51
N PHE A 159 2.73 -7.22 7.06
CA PHE A 159 4.03 -7.23 7.70
C PHE A 159 3.87 -7.13 9.22
N MET A 160 4.47 -8.09 9.93
CA MET A 160 4.44 -8.15 11.39
C MET A 160 5.82 -8.46 11.95
N GLY A 161 6.04 -8.08 13.20
CA GLY A 161 7.25 -8.42 13.93
C GLY A 161 7.88 -7.26 14.69
N ASP A 162 9.13 -7.43 15.04
CA ASP A 162 9.91 -6.49 15.84
C ASP A 162 11.37 -6.41 15.35
N ASP A 163 12.26 -5.92 16.19
CA ASP A 163 13.70 -5.85 15.90
C ASP A 163 14.34 -7.23 15.71
N ASN A 164 13.78 -8.29 16.33
CA ASN A 164 14.35 -9.63 16.34
C ASN A 164 13.86 -10.49 15.18
N LYS A 165 12.56 -10.42 14.90
CA LYS A 165 11.93 -11.24 13.87
C LYS A 165 10.82 -10.48 13.15
N ARG A 166 10.82 -10.61 11.81
CA ARG A 166 9.79 -10.05 10.93
C ARG A 166 9.24 -11.14 10.04
N VAL A 167 7.92 -11.12 9.83
CA VAL A 167 7.20 -12.14 9.07
C VAL A 167 6.13 -11.49 8.21
N TYR A 168 5.81 -12.13 7.09
CA TYR A 168 4.62 -11.82 6.32
C TYR A 168 3.45 -12.67 6.84
N ARG A 169 2.28 -12.07 6.87
CA ARG A 169 1.02 -12.74 7.22
C ARG A 169 0.01 -12.49 6.12
N TYR A 170 -0.92 -13.40 6.01
CA TYR A 170 -2.01 -13.38 5.05
C TYR A 170 -3.33 -13.50 5.80
N PHE A 171 -4.44 -13.08 5.23
CA PHE A 171 -5.75 -13.33 5.81
C PHE A 171 -6.07 -14.82 5.79
N ASN A 172 -6.87 -15.26 6.77
CA ASN A 172 -7.61 -16.49 6.70
C ASN A 172 -8.94 -16.23 5.94
N GLU A 173 -9.71 -17.30 5.67
CA GLU A 173 -10.98 -17.19 4.95
C GLU A 173 -12.13 -16.64 5.81
N GLU A 174 -11.92 -16.42 7.12
CA GLU A 174 -12.94 -15.92 8.01
C GLU A 174 -13.13 -14.41 7.85
N SER A 175 -14.37 -14.00 7.67
CA SER A 175 -14.79 -12.60 7.62
C SER A 175 -16.09 -12.38 8.38
N LYS A 176 -16.31 -11.15 8.84
CA LYS A 176 -17.57 -10.68 9.42
C LYS A 176 -17.92 -9.34 8.82
N ASN A 177 -19.20 -9.09 8.68
CA ASN A 177 -19.68 -7.78 8.24
C ASN A 177 -19.39 -6.72 9.30
N HIS A 178 -19.05 -5.53 8.85
CA HIS A 178 -18.94 -4.38 9.75
C HIS A 178 -20.31 -4.11 10.39
N GLY A 179 -20.33 -3.83 11.70
CA GLY A 179 -21.57 -3.61 12.45
C GLY A 179 -22.32 -4.87 12.88
N GLU A 180 -21.97 -6.07 12.40
CA GLU A 180 -22.68 -7.33 12.73
C GLU A 180 -22.81 -7.56 14.25
N ASN A 181 -21.75 -7.28 15.02
CA ASN A 181 -21.77 -7.44 16.48
C ASN A 181 -22.52 -6.31 17.21
N MET A 182 -22.87 -5.22 16.52
CA MET A 182 -23.67 -4.10 17.05
C MET A 182 -25.14 -4.23 16.70
N GLY A 183 -25.54 -5.30 15.97
CA GLY A 183 -26.90 -5.51 15.48
C GLY A 183 -27.24 -4.63 14.27
N CYS A 184 -26.24 -4.03 13.63
CA CYS A 184 -26.43 -3.28 12.39
C CYS A 184 -26.61 -4.27 11.24
N SER A 185 -27.72 -4.19 10.51
CA SER A 185 -27.95 -4.96 9.29
C SER A 185 -27.65 -4.10 8.06
N SER A 186 -26.97 -4.65 7.07
CA SER A 186 -26.44 -3.96 5.89
C SER A 186 -27.47 -3.27 4.97
N GLU A 187 -28.75 -3.35 5.26
CA GLU A 187 -29.82 -2.81 4.42
C GLU A 187 -30.54 -1.57 4.97
N GLU A 188 -30.31 -1.16 6.25
CA GLU A 188 -31.07 -0.07 6.90
C GLU A 188 -30.18 1.06 7.50
N ASP A 189 -28.83 0.96 7.44
CA ASP A 189 -27.97 1.76 8.31
C ASP A 189 -27.18 2.89 7.62
N GLU A 190 -27.55 3.34 6.43
CA GLU A 190 -26.90 4.50 5.76
C GLU A 190 -26.96 5.82 6.59
N TYR A 191 -27.70 5.81 7.71
CA TYR A 191 -27.91 6.99 8.58
C TYR A 191 -27.58 6.78 10.07
N ASN A 192 -27.05 5.61 10.47
CA ASN A 192 -26.72 5.39 11.87
C ASN A 192 -25.25 5.79 12.15
N PRO A 193 -24.98 6.89 12.92
CA PRO A 193 -23.62 7.35 13.20
C PRO A 193 -22.76 6.35 14.00
N LEU A 194 -23.33 5.26 14.52
CA LEU A 194 -22.61 4.19 15.21
C LEU A 194 -22.14 3.08 14.26
N CYS A 195 -22.63 3.06 13.00
CA CYS A 195 -22.33 2.03 12.01
C CYS A 195 -21.45 2.56 10.85
N GLY A 196 -21.06 3.83 10.85
CA GLY A 196 -20.21 4.51 9.84
C GLY A 196 -18.74 4.53 10.18
#